data_9adcdc8afe600ea497df26c08ba76be8
#
_entry.id   9adcdc8afe600ea497df26c08ba76be8
#
_cell.length_a   1.000
_cell.length_b   1.000
_cell.length_c   1.000
_cell.angle_alpha   90.00
_cell.angle_beta   90.00
_cell.angle_gamma   90.00
#
_symmetry.space_group_name_H-M   'P 1'
#
loop_
_entity.id
_entity.type
_entity.pdbx_description
1 polymer ?
#
loop_
_entity_poly.entity_id
_entity_poly.type
_entity_poly.pdbx_seq_one_letter_code
_entity_poly.pdbx_strand_id
1 'polypeptide(L)'
;MNKLLKLSCLSLFLLMAASVSSASLKDYRYETVPNDPLKARIYTLDNGLKVYMTVNKEQPRIQTYIAVRVGGKNDPAETTGLAHYFEHLMFKGTKKFGTQNYEAEKPLLDQIEQQFEIYRKTTDEAERTAIYHKIDSLSYEASKLAIPNEYDKLMAAIGATGTNAYTSFDQTVYEDDIPSNQIDNWAKIQADRFENCVIRGFHTELETVYEEKNMSLTKDPRKVYDCLLYTSPSPRDRSLSR
;
A
#
# COMPACT_ATOMS: atom_id res chain seq x y z
N MET A 1 3.73 -43.73 -50.06
CA MET A 1 2.96 -42.50 -49.84
C MET A 1 3.07 -41.94 -48.42
N ASN A 2 4.07 -42.31 -47.58
CA ASN A 2 4.14 -41.92 -46.16
C ASN A 2 5.44 -41.25 -45.70
N LYS A 3 6.39 -40.97 -46.57
CA LYS A 3 7.62 -40.21 -46.19
C LYS A 3 7.53 -38.70 -46.47
N LEU A 4 6.82 -38.29 -47.49
CA LEU A 4 6.64 -36.88 -47.86
C LEU A 4 5.70 -36.14 -46.92
N LEU A 5 4.70 -36.82 -46.34
CA LEU A 5 3.76 -36.22 -45.37
C LEU A 5 4.40 -35.95 -44.01
N LYS A 6 5.41 -36.75 -43.60
CA LYS A 6 6.13 -36.55 -42.33
C LYS A 6 7.14 -35.39 -42.37
N LEU A 7 7.72 -35.09 -43.55
CA LEU A 7 8.61 -33.95 -43.70
C LEU A 7 7.87 -32.62 -43.75
N SER A 8 6.63 -32.59 -44.26
CA SER A 8 5.79 -31.40 -44.32
C SER A 8 5.29 -30.96 -42.94
N CYS A 9 4.98 -31.90 -42.02
CA CYS A 9 4.57 -31.57 -40.66
C CYS A 9 5.73 -31.08 -39.78
N LEU A 10 6.97 -31.58 -40.03
CA LEU A 10 8.14 -31.16 -39.27
C LEU A 10 8.60 -29.74 -39.64
N SER A 11 8.45 -29.34 -40.91
CA SER A 11 8.75 -27.97 -41.35
C SER A 11 7.72 -26.94 -40.94
N LEU A 12 6.44 -27.36 -40.75
CA LEU A 12 5.41 -26.46 -40.24
C LEU A 12 5.54 -26.20 -38.72
N PHE A 13 6.07 -27.16 -37.95
CA PHE A 13 6.34 -26.98 -36.51
C PHE A 13 7.59 -26.11 -36.25
N LEU A 14 8.56 -26.07 -37.15
CA LEU A 14 9.74 -25.19 -37.01
C LEU A 14 9.46 -23.73 -37.38
N LEU A 15 8.38 -23.43 -38.12
CA LEU A 15 8.01 -22.05 -38.47
C LEU A 15 7.10 -21.38 -37.44
N MET A 16 6.50 -22.12 -36.47
CA MET A 16 5.71 -21.57 -35.40
C MET A 16 6.51 -21.19 -34.14
N ALA A 17 7.81 -21.46 -34.10
CA ALA A 17 8.66 -21.18 -32.94
C ALA A 17 9.41 -19.82 -32.98
N ALA A 18 9.10 -18.95 -33.94
CA ALA A 18 9.87 -17.72 -34.16
C ALA A 18 9.02 -16.43 -34.14
N SER A 19 8.02 -16.37 -33.25
CA SER A 19 7.45 -15.07 -32.87
C SER A 19 7.47 -14.89 -31.34
N VAL A 20 8.66 -15.06 -30.77
CA VAL A 20 8.96 -14.34 -29.51
C VAL A 20 9.05 -12.88 -29.92
N SER A 21 7.94 -12.17 -29.77
CA SER A 21 7.93 -10.72 -29.83
C SER A 21 8.95 -10.24 -28.80
N SER A 22 10.17 -9.94 -29.25
CA SER A 22 11.10 -9.17 -28.44
C SER A 22 10.44 -7.81 -28.25
N ALA A 23 9.71 -7.64 -27.15
CA ALA A 23 9.32 -6.32 -26.70
C ALA A 23 10.64 -5.52 -26.69
N SER A 24 10.75 -4.53 -27.57
CA SER A 24 11.87 -3.61 -27.59
C SER A 24 11.99 -3.02 -26.20
N LEU A 25 13.05 -3.41 -25.48
CA LEU A 25 13.35 -2.80 -24.19
C LEU A 25 13.50 -1.32 -24.45
N LYS A 26 12.58 -0.52 -23.89
CA LYS A 26 12.66 0.94 -23.98
C LYS A 26 13.97 1.35 -23.32
N ASP A 27 14.83 2.03 -24.05
CA ASP A 27 16.11 2.52 -23.52
C ASP A 27 15.82 3.72 -22.60
N TYR A 28 15.66 3.44 -21.32
CA TYR A 28 15.45 4.48 -20.30
C TYR A 28 16.77 5.19 -20.02
N ARG A 29 16.85 6.48 -20.37
CA ARG A 29 17.94 7.33 -19.97
C ARG A 29 17.92 7.57 -18.47
N TYR A 30 19.10 7.66 -17.86
CA TYR A 30 19.22 7.95 -16.43
C TYR A 30 20.17 9.14 -16.19
N GLU A 31 19.93 9.80 -15.09
CA GLU A 31 20.80 10.84 -14.54
C GLU A 31 21.70 10.25 -13.46
N THR A 32 22.85 10.88 -13.23
CA THR A 32 23.77 10.54 -12.14
C THR A 32 24.13 11.82 -11.37
N VAL A 33 24.42 11.67 -10.09
CA VAL A 33 24.90 12.78 -9.26
C VAL A 33 26.43 12.73 -9.20
N PRO A 34 27.14 13.80 -9.54
CA PRO A 34 28.60 13.86 -9.43
C PRO A 34 29.05 13.57 -7.98
N ASN A 35 30.09 12.74 -7.85
CA ASN A 35 30.66 12.35 -6.56
C ASN A 35 29.70 11.61 -5.59
N ASP A 36 28.60 11.05 -6.09
CA ASP A 36 27.73 10.21 -5.29
C ASP A 36 28.45 8.90 -4.91
N PRO A 37 28.66 8.61 -3.61
CA PRO A 37 29.31 7.39 -3.16
C PRO A 37 28.50 6.14 -3.49
N LEU A 38 27.18 6.25 -3.61
CA LEU A 38 26.26 5.15 -3.95
C LEU A 38 26.19 4.91 -5.45
N LYS A 39 26.72 5.82 -6.27
CA LYS A 39 26.66 5.76 -7.75
C LYS A 39 25.23 5.52 -8.26
N ALA A 40 24.26 6.21 -7.66
CA ALA A 40 22.86 6.06 -7.96
C ALA A 40 22.58 6.43 -9.43
N ARG A 41 21.73 5.62 -10.07
CA ARG A 41 21.12 5.90 -11.36
C ARG A 41 19.70 6.35 -11.12
N ILE A 42 19.33 7.50 -11.63
CA ILE A 42 18.00 8.11 -11.43
C ILE A 42 17.26 8.06 -12.76
N TYR A 43 16.22 7.27 -12.81
CA TYR A 43 15.33 7.16 -13.97
C TYR A 43 14.06 7.96 -13.70
N THR A 44 13.56 8.66 -14.73
CA THR A 44 12.24 9.29 -14.70
C THR A 44 11.35 8.58 -15.72
N LEU A 45 10.27 7.99 -15.25
CA LEU A 45 9.31 7.31 -16.11
C LEU A 45 8.33 8.31 -16.73
N ASP A 46 7.60 7.90 -17.78
CA ASP A 46 6.69 8.79 -18.52
C ASP A 46 5.55 9.36 -17.65
N ASN A 47 5.18 8.64 -16.59
CA ASN A 47 4.18 9.08 -15.61
C ASN A 47 4.76 9.99 -14.49
N GLY A 48 6.03 10.35 -14.56
CA GLY A 48 6.71 11.17 -13.57
C GLY A 48 7.29 10.42 -12.38
N LEU A 49 7.10 9.08 -12.29
CA LEU A 49 7.72 8.28 -11.23
C LEU A 49 9.24 8.31 -11.38
N LYS A 50 9.94 8.61 -10.28
CA LYS A 50 11.40 8.53 -10.20
C LYS A 50 11.83 7.21 -9.58
N VAL A 51 12.75 6.52 -10.25
CA VAL A 51 13.33 5.26 -9.78
C VAL A 51 14.82 5.49 -9.52
N TYR A 52 15.23 5.31 -8.27
CA TYR A 52 16.62 5.41 -7.83
C TYR A 52 17.18 4.00 -7.69
N MET A 53 18.27 3.71 -8.39
CA MET A 53 18.89 2.38 -8.38
C MET A 53 20.36 2.48 -8.01
N THR A 54 20.76 1.71 -7.01
CA THR A 54 22.17 1.48 -6.66
C THR A 54 22.50 0.01 -6.80
N VAL A 55 23.77 -0.33 -6.98
CA VAL A 55 24.21 -1.72 -7.13
C VAL A 55 25.16 -2.08 -5.99
N ASN A 56 24.73 -2.99 -5.14
CA ASN A 56 25.58 -3.70 -4.18
C ASN A 56 25.71 -5.18 -4.63
N LYS A 57 26.91 -5.66 -4.82
CA LYS A 57 27.17 -7.06 -5.27
C LYS A 57 27.51 -8.00 -4.14
N GLU A 58 27.52 -7.54 -2.91
CA GLU A 58 27.93 -8.35 -1.75
C GLU A 58 26.85 -9.35 -1.33
N GLN A 59 25.59 -9.06 -1.66
CA GLN A 59 24.47 -9.94 -1.31
C GLN A 59 23.51 -10.12 -2.51
N PRO A 60 22.92 -11.30 -2.69
CA PRO A 60 21.98 -11.59 -3.77
C PRO A 60 20.55 -11.12 -3.41
N ARG A 61 20.41 -9.99 -2.75
CA ARG A 61 19.15 -9.41 -2.30
C ARG A 61 19.03 -7.96 -2.75
N ILE A 62 17.82 -7.46 -2.78
CA ILE A 62 17.49 -6.07 -3.13
C ILE A 62 16.67 -5.49 -1.98
N GLN A 63 17.19 -4.45 -1.36
CA GLN A 63 16.39 -3.61 -0.47
C GLN A 63 15.60 -2.62 -1.32
N THR A 64 14.30 -2.62 -1.17
CA THR A 64 13.37 -1.78 -1.93
C THR A 64 12.67 -0.77 -1.02
N TYR A 65 12.41 0.41 -1.56
CA TYR A 65 11.64 1.46 -0.90
C TYR A 65 10.69 2.10 -1.91
N ILE A 66 9.41 2.18 -1.58
CA ILE A 66 8.43 2.97 -2.32
C ILE A 66 8.04 4.14 -1.44
N ALA A 67 8.53 5.33 -1.78
CA ALA A 67 8.30 6.56 -1.03
C ALA A 67 7.20 7.40 -1.69
N VAL A 68 6.12 7.62 -0.96
CA VAL A 68 5.02 8.51 -1.34
C VAL A 68 5.21 9.84 -0.62
N ARG A 69 5.18 10.96 -1.36
CA ARG A 69 5.38 12.32 -0.81
C ARG A 69 4.11 12.85 -0.13
N VAL A 70 3.54 12.03 0.73
CA VAL A 70 2.38 12.35 1.58
C VAL A 70 2.66 11.82 2.97
N GLY A 71 2.51 12.65 3.98
CA GLY A 71 2.69 12.32 5.39
C GLY A 71 1.79 13.17 6.27
N GLY A 72 1.97 13.13 7.56
CA GLY A 72 1.08 13.78 8.53
C GLY A 72 0.85 15.28 8.32
N LYS A 73 1.79 16.00 7.70
CA LYS A 73 1.61 17.44 7.36
C LYS A 73 0.55 17.68 6.27
N ASN A 74 0.22 16.64 5.49
CA ASN A 74 -0.75 16.73 4.42
C ASN A 74 -2.17 16.37 4.87
N ASP A 75 -2.31 15.90 6.11
CA ASP A 75 -3.62 15.56 6.67
C ASP A 75 -4.51 16.81 6.76
N PRO A 76 -5.80 16.69 6.45
CA PRO A 76 -6.77 17.75 6.74
C PRO A 76 -6.82 18.02 8.24
N ALA A 77 -7.02 19.28 8.63
CA ALA A 77 -7.02 19.71 10.04
C ALA A 77 -8.07 18.95 10.89
N GLU A 78 -9.21 18.60 10.26
CA GLU A 78 -10.32 17.90 10.92
C GLU A 78 -10.10 16.37 10.98
N THR A 79 -9.14 15.82 10.24
CA THR A 79 -8.91 14.36 10.12
C THR A 79 -7.41 14.03 10.18
N THR A 80 -6.74 14.50 11.25
CA THR A 80 -5.32 14.21 11.46
C THR A 80 -5.07 12.73 11.71
N GLY A 81 -3.99 12.18 11.10
CA GLY A 81 -3.66 10.75 11.11
C GLY A 81 -4.12 10.00 9.86
N LEU A 82 -4.72 10.70 8.89
CA LEU A 82 -5.24 10.09 7.67
C LEU A 82 -4.15 9.40 6.83
N ALA A 83 -2.96 10.01 6.74
CA ALA A 83 -1.84 9.43 6.00
C ALA A 83 -1.38 8.10 6.61
N HIS A 84 -1.26 8.03 7.94
CA HIS A 84 -0.92 6.79 8.65
C HIS A 84 -2.03 5.74 8.55
N TYR A 85 -3.27 6.16 8.68
CA TYR A 85 -4.40 5.26 8.48
C TYR A 85 -4.45 4.67 7.06
N PHE A 86 -4.19 5.50 6.04
CA PHE A 86 -4.15 5.03 4.67
C PHE A 86 -2.98 4.07 4.40
N GLU A 87 -1.84 4.24 5.10
CA GLU A 87 -0.73 3.30 5.08
C GLU A 87 -1.21 1.89 5.45
N HIS A 88 -1.94 1.73 6.55
CA HIS A 88 -2.51 0.45 6.98
C HIS A 88 -3.48 -0.14 5.96
N LEU A 89 -4.34 0.69 5.37
CA LEU A 89 -5.31 0.23 4.37
C LEU A 89 -4.65 -0.33 3.11
N MET A 90 -3.45 0.14 2.76
CA MET A 90 -2.68 -0.38 1.63
C MET A 90 -2.26 -1.85 1.76
N PHE A 91 -2.33 -2.44 2.95
CA PHE A 91 -2.06 -3.85 3.20
C PHE A 91 -3.30 -4.74 3.11
N LYS A 92 -4.49 -4.17 2.93
CA LYS A 92 -5.76 -4.92 2.90
C LYS A 92 -6.02 -5.63 1.58
N GLY A 93 -5.20 -5.40 0.56
CA GLY A 93 -5.23 -6.08 -0.72
C GLY A 93 -5.84 -5.27 -1.86
N THR A 94 -6.08 -5.95 -2.96
CA THR A 94 -6.53 -5.38 -4.23
C THR A 94 -7.78 -6.10 -4.74
N LYS A 95 -8.13 -5.88 -6.00
CA LYS A 95 -9.17 -6.67 -6.67
C LYS A 95 -8.74 -8.11 -6.94
N LYS A 96 -7.42 -8.42 -6.89
CA LYS A 96 -6.86 -9.73 -7.24
C LYS A 96 -6.40 -10.54 -6.04
N PHE A 97 -6.05 -9.89 -4.94
CA PHE A 97 -5.67 -10.54 -3.69
C PHE A 97 -6.28 -9.81 -2.48
N GLY A 98 -6.35 -10.48 -1.33
CA GLY A 98 -7.06 -10.00 -0.15
C GLY A 98 -8.55 -10.38 -0.16
N THR A 99 -9.02 -11.09 -1.18
CA THR A 99 -10.41 -11.53 -1.32
C THR A 99 -10.50 -12.86 -2.04
N GLN A 100 -11.49 -13.67 -1.68
CA GLN A 100 -11.83 -14.91 -2.39
C GLN A 100 -12.57 -14.63 -3.70
N ASN A 101 -13.38 -13.56 -3.74
CA ASN A 101 -14.18 -13.17 -4.90
C ASN A 101 -14.55 -11.68 -4.81
N TYR A 102 -13.83 -10.86 -5.54
CA TYR A 102 -14.05 -9.41 -5.55
C TYR A 102 -15.43 -9.01 -6.10
N GLU A 103 -15.93 -9.73 -7.12
CA GLU A 103 -17.25 -9.42 -7.72
C GLU A 103 -18.39 -9.63 -6.73
N ALA A 104 -18.26 -10.62 -5.84
CA ALA A 104 -19.21 -10.85 -4.75
C ALA A 104 -19.01 -9.89 -3.58
N GLU A 105 -17.78 -9.48 -3.31
CA GLU A 105 -17.41 -8.56 -2.23
C GLU A 105 -17.79 -7.11 -2.52
N LYS A 106 -17.57 -6.65 -3.75
CA LYS A 106 -17.76 -5.25 -4.15
C LYS A 106 -19.13 -4.67 -3.79
N PRO A 107 -20.27 -5.34 -4.05
CA PRO A 107 -21.57 -4.82 -3.67
C PRO A 107 -21.74 -4.60 -2.16
N LEU A 108 -21.08 -5.42 -1.32
CA LEU A 108 -21.10 -5.25 0.14
C LEU A 108 -20.28 -4.02 0.55
N LEU A 109 -19.10 -3.84 -0.04
CA LEU A 109 -18.25 -2.66 0.21
C LEU A 109 -18.97 -1.38 -0.21
N ASP A 110 -19.62 -1.35 -1.38
CA ASP A 110 -20.40 -0.22 -1.86
C ASP A 110 -21.58 0.13 -0.90
N GLN A 111 -22.24 -0.90 -0.35
CA GLN A 111 -23.30 -0.70 0.64
C GLN A 111 -22.76 -0.15 1.97
N ILE A 112 -21.61 -0.63 2.43
CA ILE A 112 -20.95 -0.13 3.64
C ILE A 112 -20.64 1.34 3.47
N GLU A 113 -20.04 1.75 2.35
CA GLU A 113 -19.74 3.15 2.03
C GLU A 113 -21.01 4.02 2.05
N GLN A 114 -22.08 3.55 1.41
CA GLN A 114 -23.37 4.25 1.40
C GLN A 114 -23.94 4.43 2.82
N GLN A 115 -23.86 3.41 3.68
CA GLN A 115 -24.33 3.50 5.05
C GLN A 115 -23.50 4.49 5.88
N PHE A 116 -22.17 4.57 5.67
CA PHE A 116 -21.35 5.58 6.31
C PHE A 116 -21.67 7.00 5.83
N GLU A 117 -22.02 7.20 4.56
CA GLU A 117 -22.48 8.50 4.07
C GLU A 117 -23.81 8.93 4.69
N ILE A 118 -24.71 7.99 4.99
CA ILE A 118 -25.96 8.27 5.71
C ILE A 118 -25.62 8.57 7.17
N TYR A 119 -24.81 7.73 7.81
CA TYR A 119 -24.36 7.89 9.19
C TYR A 119 -23.75 9.27 9.47
N ARG A 120 -22.91 9.75 8.56
CA ARG A 120 -22.26 11.06 8.64
C ARG A 120 -23.25 12.23 8.65
N LYS A 121 -24.40 12.08 7.99
CA LYS A 121 -25.44 13.11 7.86
C LYS A 121 -26.51 13.03 8.93
N THR A 122 -26.62 11.90 9.62
CA THR A 122 -27.64 11.65 10.64
C THR A 122 -27.15 12.19 11.99
N THR A 123 -28.00 12.92 12.68
CA THR A 123 -27.73 13.54 13.99
C THR A 123 -28.49 12.87 15.13
N ASP A 124 -29.59 12.16 14.85
CA ASP A 124 -30.35 11.41 15.84
C ASP A 124 -29.57 10.18 16.31
N GLU A 125 -29.40 10.03 17.60
CA GLU A 125 -28.56 9.00 18.20
C GLU A 125 -29.12 7.58 18.02
N ALA A 126 -30.44 7.43 18.11
CA ALA A 126 -31.08 6.12 17.92
C ALA A 126 -30.98 5.67 16.47
N GLU A 127 -31.17 6.59 15.52
CA GLU A 127 -31.01 6.33 14.10
C GLU A 127 -29.55 6.02 13.76
N ARG A 128 -28.56 6.76 14.29
CA ARG A 128 -27.14 6.50 14.15
C ARG A 128 -26.78 5.08 14.62
N THR A 129 -27.29 4.69 15.78
CA THR A 129 -27.06 3.35 16.32
C THR A 129 -27.61 2.27 15.38
N ALA A 130 -28.81 2.45 14.84
CA ALA A 130 -29.40 1.50 13.89
C ALA A 130 -28.60 1.39 12.59
N ILE A 131 -28.11 2.52 12.06
CA ILE A 131 -27.24 2.55 10.87
C ILE A 131 -25.92 1.83 11.15
N TYR A 132 -25.30 2.06 12.32
CA TYR A 132 -24.05 1.41 12.70
C TYR A 132 -24.20 -0.10 12.80
N HIS A 133 -25.27 -0.62 13.38
CA HIS A 133 -25.57 -2.05 13.39
C HIS A 133 -25.73 -2.65 11.98
N LYS A 134 -26.27 -1.87 11.04
CA LYS A 134 -26.34 -2.30 9.65
C LYS A 134 -24.97 -2.35 8.99
N ILE A 135 -24.10 -1.37 9.26
CA ILE A 135 -22.69 -1.36 8.83
C ILE A 135 -21.96 -2.60 9.35
N ASP A 136 -22.12 -2.91 10.63
CA ASP A 136 -21.49 -4.10 11.24
C ASP A 136 -21.94 -5.39 10.56
N SER A 137 -23.25 -5.54 10.32
CA SER A 137 -23.78 -6.69 9.62
C SER A 137 -23.21 -6.86 8.21
N LEU A 138 -23.16 -5.78 7.43
CA LEU A 138 -22.58 -5.78 6.08
C LEU A 138 -21.07 -6.08 6.12
N SER A 139 -20.37 -5.51 7.08
CA SER A 139 -18.94 -5.73 7.28
C SER A 139 -18.62 -7.17 7.65
N TYR A 140 -19.47 -7.78 8.47
CA TYR A 140 -19.35 -9.19 8.80
C TYR A 140 -19.56 -10.09 7.55
N GLU A 141 -20.55 -9.80 6.70
CA GLU A 141 -20.73 -10.54 5.45
C GLU A 141 -19.54 -10.35 4.49
N ALA A 142 -19.04 -9.12 4.34
CA ALA A 142 -17.85 -8.83 3.54
C ALA A 142 -16.60 -9.55 4.07
N SER A 143 -16.43 -9.64 5.39
CA SER A 143 -15.29 -10.32 6.02
C SER A 143 -15.19 -11.80 5.70
N LYS A 144 -16.31 -12.47 5.39
CA LYS A 144 -16.32 -13.89 4.96
C LYS A 144 -15.66 -14.10 3.61
N LEU A 145 -15.60 -13.06 2.78
CA LEU A 145 -14.94 -13.08 1.47
C LEU A 145 -13.49 -12.62 1.55
N ALA A 146 -13.12 -11.91 2.60
CA ALA A 146 -11.76 -11.42 2.77
C ALA A 146 -10.77 -12.55 3.08
N ILE A 147 -9.54 -12.42 2.56
CA ILE A 147 -8.39 -13.28 2.91
C ILE A 147 -7.41 -12.44 3.74
N PRO A 148 -7.42 -12.59 5.06
CA PRO A 148 -6.55 -11.78 5.93
C PRO A 148 -5.07 -12.04 5.64
N ASN A 149 -4.26 -10.97 5.66
CA ASN A 149 -2.80 -11.01 5.52
C ASN A 149 -2.32 -11.72 4.26
N GLU A 150 -3.11 -11.68 3.17
CA GLU A 150 -2.72 -12.32 1.91
C GLU A 150 -1.51 -11.61 1.27
N TYR A 151 -1.41 -10.28 1.41
CA TYR A 151 -0.23 -9.54 0.98
C TYR A 151 1.05 -10.08 1.62
N ASP A 152 1.06 -10.28 2.94
CA ASP A 152 2.22 -10.81 3.66
C ASP A 152 2.58 -12.22 3.20
N LYS A 153 1.55 -13.05 2.93
CA LYS A 153 1.74 -14.39 2.39
C LYS A 153 2.35 -14.37 0.98
N LEU A 154 1.92 -13.45 0.12
CA LEU A 154 2.49 -13.26 -1.22
C LEU A 154 3.94 -12.80 -1.14
N MET A 155 4.24 -11.84 -0.26
CA MET A 155 5.61 -11.37 -0.04
C MET A 155 6.51 -12.48 0.53
N ALA A 156 6.02 -13.24 1.50
CA ALA A 156 6.74 -14.40 2.04
C ALA A 156 6.97 -15.48 0.98
N ALA A 157 6.01 -15.73 0.08
CA ALA A 157 6.12 -16.73 -0.99
C ALA A 157 7.21 -16.38 -2.01
N ILE A 158 7.50 -15.10 -2.24
CA ILE A 158 8.65 -14.66 -3.05
C ILE A 158 9.94 -14.53 -2.25
N GLY A 159 9.95 -14.92 -0.97
CA GLY A 159 11.12 -14.87 -0.10
C GLY A 159 11.48 -13.47 0.40
N ALA A 160 10.52 -12.56 0.44
CA ALA A 160 10.69 -11.26 1.06
C ALA A 160 10.88 -11.38 2.58
N THR A 161 11.67 -10.50 3.13
CA THR A 161 11.89 -10.31 4.56
C THR A 161 11.83 -8.81 4.87
N GLY A 162 11.61 -8.45 6.13
CA GLY A 162 11.58 -7.04 6.53
C GLY A 162 10.50 -6.21 5.84
N THR A 163 9.42 -6.87 5.35
CA THR A 163 8.24 -6.16 4.83
C THR A 163 7.67 -5.28 5.91
N ASN A 164 7.66 -3.97 5.67
CA ASN A 164 7.23 -2.97 6.64
C ASN A 164 6.76 -1.70 5.93
N ALA A 165 6.18 -0.78 6.70
CA ALA A 165 5.91 0.58 6.25
C ALA A 165 6.00 1.54 7.44
N TYR A 166 6.13 2.81 7.13
CA TYR A 166 6.05 3.87 8.13
C TYR A 166 5.57 5.18 7.51
N THR A 167 4.83 5.94 8.29
CA THR A 167 4.42 7.31 7.95
C THR A 167 5.17 8.30 8.82
N SER A 168 5.81 9.27 8.18
CA SER A 168 6.45 10.41 8.83
C SER A 168 5.67 11.70 8.59
N PHE A 169 6.25 12.83 8.96
CA PHE A 169 5.63 14.13 8.72
C PHE A 169 5.50 14.45 7.21
N ASP A 170 6.48 14.03 6.40
CA ASP A 170 6.60 14.39 4.97
C ASP A 170 6.28 13.27 3.99
N GLN A 171 6.32 12.03 4.43
CA GLN A 171 6.26 10.88 3.52
C GLN A 171 5.71 9.64 4.21
N THR A 172 5.15 8.74 3.37
CA THR A 172 4.83 7.36 3.71
C THR A 172 5.74 6.46 2.88
N VAL A 173 6.41 5.52 3.53
CA VAL A 173 7.38 4.62 2.88
C VAL A 173 6.99 3.18 3.12
N TYR A 174 7.02 2.38 2.06
CA TYR A 174 6.85 0.93 2.09
C TYR A 174 8.19 0.29 1.74
N GLU A 175 8.63 -0.67 2.53
CA GLU A 175 9.96 -1.28 2.40
C GLU A 175 9.87 -2.81 2.40
N ASP A 176 10.73 -3.43 1.58
CA ASP A 176 10.88 -4.87 1.48
C ASP A 176 12.34 -5.21 1.19
N ASP A 177 12.82 -6.33 1.72
CA ASP A 177 14.07 -6.95 1.32
C ASP A 177 13.75 -8.25 0.59
N ILE A 178 14.07 -8.32 -0.70
CA ILE A 178 13.68 -9.42 -1.59
C ILE A 178 14.91 -10.12 -2.21
N PRO A 179 14.82 -11.41 -2.55
CA PRO A 179 15.82 -12.05 -3.40
C PRO A 179 15.91 -11.35 -4.77
N SER A 180 17.11 -11.16 -5.28
CA SER A 180 17.34 -10.38 -6.52
C SER A 180 16.66 -10.98 -7.77
N ASN A 181 16.41 -12.28 -7.78
CA ASN A 181 15.69 -12.96 -8.86
C ASN A 181 14.15 -12.83 -8.74
N GLN A 182 13.64 -12.15 -7.74
CA GLN A 182 12.20 -11.95 -7.50
C GLN A 182 11.71 -10.53 -7.83
N ILE A 183 12.57 -9.68 -8.38
CA ILE A 183 12.23 -8.28 -8.66
C ILE A 183 10.99 -8.14 -9.55
N ASP A 184 10.81 -9.03 -10.55
CA ASP A 184 9.64 -8.99 -11.44
C ASP A 184 8.34 -9.35 -10.71
N ASN A 185 8.39 -10.33 -9.81
CA ASN A 185 7.23 -10.73 -9.02
C ASN A 185 6.88 -9.65 -8.01
N TRP A 186 7.89 -9.10 -7.32
CA TRP A 186 7.71 -7.96 -6.43
C TRP A 186 7.09 -6.77 -7.16
N ALA A 187 7.62 -6.39 -8.33
CA ALA A 187 7.11 -5.27 -9.11
C ALA A 187 5.64 -5.46 -9.53
N LYS A 188 5.23 -6.68 -9.90
CA LYS A 188 3.84 -7.00 -10.23
C LYS A 188 2.91 -6.85 -9.02
N ILE A 189 3.32 -7.35 -7.85
CA ILE A 189 2.54 -7.24 -6.60
C ILE A 189 2.39 -5.77 -6.22
N GLN A 190 3.49 -5.00 -6.24
CA GLN A 190 3.46 -3.60 -5.89
C GLN A 190 2.65 -2.77 -6.90
N ALA A 191 2.82 -3.00 -8.20
CA ALA A 191 2.04 -2.30 -9.22
C ALA A 191 0.55 -2.51 -9.01
N ASP A 192 0.10 -3.76 -8.79
CA ASP A 192 -1.31 -4.05 -8.53
C ASP A 192 -1.79 -3.40 -7.23
N ARG A 193 -0.96 -3.39 -6.17
CA ARG A 193 -1.28 -2.75 -4.90
C ARG A 193 -1.52 -1.25 -5.04
N PHE A 194 -0.69 -0.55 -5.78
CA PHE A 194 -0.82 0.90 -5.97
C PHE A 194 -1.86 1.29 -7.03
N GLU A 195 -2.13 0.42 -8.00
CA GLU A 195 -3.13 0.69 -9.05
C GLU A 195 -4.55 0.30 -8.64
N ASN A 196 -4.70 -0.83 -7.94
CA ASN A 196 -5.99 -1.49 -7.69
C ASN A 196 -6.29 -1.69 -6.20
N CYS A 197 -5.76 -0.85 -5.32
CA CYS A 197 -6.04 -0.91 -3.89
C CYS A 197 -7.55 -0.92 -3.63
N VAL A 198 -7.99 -1.81 -2.75
CA VAL A 198 -9.38 -1.89 -2.29
C VAL A 198 -9.42 -1.68 -0.78
N ILE A 199 -10.18 -0.69 -0.36
CA ILE A 199 -10.36 -0.38 1.05
C ILE A 199 -11.30 -1.41 1.67
N ARG A 200 -10.75 -2.27 2.54
CA ARG A 200 -11.48 -3.32 3.27
C ARG A 200 -11.34 -3.11 4.77
N GLY A 201 -12.41 -3.38 5.51
CA GLY A 201 -12.39 -3.35 6.97
C GLY A 201 -11.90 -2.02 7.54
N PHE A 202 -12.19 -0.90 6.85
CA PHE A 202 -11.61 0.39 7.21
C PHE A 202 -11.98 0.83 8.64
N HIS A 203 -13.18 0.56 9.12
CA HIS A 203 -13.60 0.92 10.47
C HIS A 203 -12.87 0.11 11.56
N THR A 204 -12.65 -1.20 11.35
CA THR A 204 -11.86 -2.02 12.28
C THR A 204 -10.39 -1.64 12.26
N GLU A 205 -9.85 -1.27 11.10
CA GLU A 205 -8.48 -0.78 10.99
C GLU A 205 -8.30 0.58 11.65
N LEU A 206 -9.32 1.43 11.60
CA LEU A 206 -9.31 2.71 12.31
C LEU A 206 -9.14 2.50 13.82
N GLU A 207 -9.81 1.49 14.40
CA GLU A 207 -9.63 1.12 15.81
C GLU A 207 -8.19 0.69 16.11
N THR A 208 -7.58 -0.10 15.23
CA THR A 208 -6.17 -0.52 15.35
C THR A 208 -5.24 0.68 15.37
N VAL A 209 -5.36 1.59 14.41
CA VAL A 209 -4.52 2.80 14.33
C VAL A 209 -4.76 3.73 15.53
N TYR A 210 -6.00 3.82 16.01
CA TYR A 210 -6.33 4.58 17.21
C TYR A 210 -5.64 4.01 18.46
N GLU A 211 -5.64 2.69 18.63
CA GLU A 211 -4.95 2.03 19.74
C GLU A 211 -3.44 2.19 19.65
N GLU A 212 -2.85 2.11 18.46
CA GLU A 212 -1.43 2.40 18.25
C GLU A 212 -1.06 3.83 18.65
N LYS A 213 -1.89 4.80 18.27
CA LYS A 213 -1.73 6.19 18.71
C LYS A 213 -1.77 6.30 20.24
N ASN A 214 -2.74 5.68 20.89
CA ASN A 214 -2.86 5.67 22.34
C ASN A 214 -1.64 5.04 23.01
N MET A 215 -1.17 3.88 22.51
CA MET A 215 0.04 3.25 23.00
C MET A 215 1.27 4.14 22.81
N SER A 216 1.38 4.84 21.69
CA SER A 216 2.49 5.75 21.44
C SER A 216 2.48 6.95 22.36
N LEU A 217 1.31 7.49 22.69
CA LEU A 217 1.16 8.59 23.66
C LEU A 217 1.55 8.18 25.07
N THR A 218 1.31 6.92 25.43
CA THR A 218 1.61 6.42 26.80
C THR A 218 3.06 5.91 26.95
N LYS A 219 3.68 5.43 25.88
CA LYS A 219 5.00 4.79 25.93
C LYS A 219 6.16 5.70 25.48
N ASP A 220 5.89 6.75 24.70
CA ASP A 220 6.90 7.68 24.22
C ASP A 220 6.92 8.95 25.10
N PRO A 221 7.95 9.13 25.93
CA PRO A 221 8.06 10.31 26.79
C PRO A 221 8.00 11.64 26.04
N ARG A 222 8.47 11.67 24.77
CA ARG A 222 8.44 12.88 23.93
C ARG A 222 7.01 13.24 23.56
N LYS A 223 6.19 12.26 23.19
CA LYS A 223 4.79 12.49 22.86
C LYS A 223 3.95 12.86 24.09
N VAL A 224 4.27 12.29 25.25
CA VAL A 224 3.68 12.72 26.54
C VAL A 224 4.04 14.17 26.83
N TYR A 225 5.28 14.56 26.61
CA TYR A 225 5.74 15.94 26.79
C TYR A 225 5.04 16.91 25.82
N ASP A 226 4.93 16.55 24.55
CA ASP A 226 4.21 17.33 23.53
C ASP A 226 2.73 17.49 23.92
N CYS A 227 2.07 16.44 24.37
CA CYS A 227 0.70 16.51 24.86
C CYS A 227 0.56 17.47 26.06
N LEU A 228 1.48 17.41 27.02
CA LEU A 228 1.50 18.31 28.16
C LEU A 228 1.73 19.78 27.77
N LEU A 229 2.58 20.04 26.78
CA LEU A 229 2.79 21.38 26.24
C LEU A 229 1.54 21.95 25.58
N TYR A 230 0.78 21.12 24.86
CA TYR A 230 -0.47 21.53 24.20
C TYR A 230 -1.64 21.72 25.19
N THR A 231 -1.67 20.94 26.27
CA THR A 231 -2.75 20.99 27.25
C THR A 231 -2.49 21.91 28.44
N SER A 232 -1.23 22.29 28.67
CA SER A 232 -0.86 23.23 29.73
C SER A 232 -0.91 24.65 29.20
N PRO A 233 -1.59 25.59 29.91
CA PRO A 233 -1.58 26.98 29.46
C PRO A 233 -0.15 27.51 29.44
N SER A 234 0.23 28.11 28.33
CA SER A 234 1.53 28.76 28.15
C SER A 234 1.75 29.82 29.24
N PRO A 235 2.97 30.05 29.73
CA PRO A 235 3.27 31.17 30.59
C PRO A 235 2.81 32.54 30.04
N ARG A 236 2.71 32.65 28.69
CA ARG A 236 2.13 33.84 28.03
C ARG A 236 0.62 33.96 28.24
N ASP A 237 -0.11 32.85 28.27
CA ASP A 237 -1.57 32.85 28.44
C ASP A 237 -1.95 33.26 29.86
N ARG A 238 -1.07 33.00 30.85
CA ARG A 238 -1.26 33.46 32.25
C ARG A 238 -1.04 34.96 32.40
N SER A 239 -0.34 35.64 31.53
CA SER A 239 -0.07 37.08 31.61
C SER A 239 -1.17 37.95 31.01
N LEU A 240 -2.12 37.35 30.26
CA LEU A 240 -3.25 38.07 29.66
C LEU A 240 -4.53 38.08 30.52
N SER A 241 -4.51 37.41 31.66
CA SER A 241 -5.66 37.36 32.60
C SER A 241 -5.50 38.27 33.86
N ARG A 242 -4.78 39.39 33.73
CA ARG A 242 -4.73 40.46 34.74
C ARG A 242 -5.16 41.79 34.14
#